data_9f97e64020e5bf6344ced66cada05a7c
#
_entry.id   9f97e64020e5bf6344ced66cada05a7c
#
_cell.length_a   1.000
_cell.length_b   1.000
_cell.length_c   1.000
_cell.angle_alpha   90.00
_cell.angle_beta   90.00
_cell.angle_gamma   90.00
#
_symmetry.space_group_name_H-M   'P 1'
#
loop_
_entity.id
_entity.type
_entity.pdbx_description
1 polymer ?
#
loop_
_entity_poly.entity_id
_entity_poly.type
_entity_poly.pdbx_seq_one_letter_code
_entity_poly.pdbx_strand_id
1 'polypeptide(L)'
;MDQFYIDAYCRLANSIVALACDDYRSYRKQLCNSEERLENVLDKMSTTGKKETKKMKKLKMEKRDVEINIRLLNSKILEIEKFLTSQYGMMLSHQLGDVILEKLQNE
;
A
#
# COMPACT_ATOMS: atom_id res chain seq x y z
N MET A 1 8.72 36.26 -9.73
CA MET A 1 7.98 35.50 -8.72
C MET A 1 8.60 35.75 -7.35
N ASP A 2 7.79 36.07 -6.35
CA ASP A 2 8.29 36.32 -5.01
C ASP A 2 8.85 35.04 -4.38
N GLN A 3 9.99 35.12 -3.72
CA GLN A 3 10.64 34.01 -3.04
C GLN A 3 9.71 33.34 -2.04
N PHE A 4 8.85 34.12 -1.38
CA PHE A 4 7.85 33.59 -0.47
C PHE A 4 6.94 32.54 -1.13
N TYR A 5 6.46 32.82 -2.33
CA TYR A 5 5.58 31.88 -3.06
C TYR A 5 6.34 30.63 -3.51
N ILE A 6 7.59 30.78 -3.91
CA ILE A 6 8.44 29.65 -4.29
C ILE A 6 8.67 28.73 -3.08
N ASP A 7 9.01 29.28 -1.93
CA ASP A 7 9.24 28.52 -0.70
C ASP A 7 7.96 27.82 -0.23
N ALA A 8 6.81 28.52 -0.28
CA ALA A 8 5.52 27.95 0.08
C ALA A 8 5.14 26.78 -0.86
N TYR A 9 5.36 26.93 -2.17
CA TYR A 9 5.13 25.87 -3.14
C TYR A 9 6.02 24.66 -2.85
N CYS A 10 7.31 24.85 -2.62
CA CYS A 10 8.25 23.76 -2.33
C CYS A 10 7.88 23.03 -1.06
N ARG A 11 7.45 23.73 -0.02
CA ARG A 11 6.98 23.10 1.24
C ARG A 11 5.75 22.25 1.00
N LEU A 12 4.78 22.77 0.25
CA LEU A 12 3.56 22.03 -0.07
C LEU A 12 3.88 20.78 -0.92
N ALA A 13 4.70 20.95 -1.94
CA ALA A 13 5.12 19.85 -2.81
C ALA A 13 5.83 18.75 -2.03
N ASN A 14 6.77 19.14 -1.16
CA ASN A 14 7.50 18.19 -0.30
C ASN A 14 6.56 17.47 0.65
N SER A 15 5.57 18.18 1.22
CA SER A 15 4.58 17.58 2.11
C SER A 15 3.72 16.53 1.40
N ILE A 16 3.30 16.81 0.16
CA ILE A 16 2.51 15.87 -0.66
C ILE A 16 3.33 14.62 -0.95
N VAL A 17 4.59 14.78 -1.37
CA VAL A 17 5.48 13.65 -1.67
C VAL A 17 5.78 12.84 -0.40
N ALA A 18 6.06 13.52 0.71
CA ALA A 18 6.33 12.86 1.99
C ALA A 18 5.13 12.04 2.45
N LEU A 19 3.91 12.58 2.32
CA LEU A 19 2.68 11.86 2.67
C LEU A 19 2.51 10.61 1.78
N ALA A 20 2.77 10.73 0.49
CA ALA A 20 2.71 9.58 -0.42
C ALA A 20 3.71 8.48 -0.02
N CYS A 21 4.92 8.87 0.38
CA CYS A 21 5.94 7.92 0.85
C CYS A 21 5.51 7.22 2.14
N ASP A 22 4.96 7.97 3.09
CA ASP A 22 4.49 7.43 4.37
C ASP A 22 3.31 6.48 4.15
N ASP A 23 2.38 6.85 3.29
CA ASP A 23 1.24 6.00 2.92
C ASP A 23 1.71 4.71 2.23
N TYR A 24 2.68 4.81 1.34
CA TYR A 24 3.26 3.66 0.65
C TYR A 24 3.86 2.65 1.64
N ARG A 25 4.65 3.14 2.58
CA ARG A 25 5.25 2.29 3.63
C ARG A 25 4.18 1.64 4.50
N SER A 26 3.17 2.41 4.89
CA SER A 26 2.05 1.93 5.69
C SER A 26 1.27 0.84 4.97
N TYR A 27 0.94 1.05 3.69
CA TYR A 27 0.19 0.06 2.91
C TYR A 27 0.99 -1.21 2.69
N ARG A 28 2.28 -1.11 2.44
CA ARG A 28 3.15 -2.29 2.30
C ARG A 28 3.23 -3.11 3.58
N LYS A 29 3.30 -2.45 4.73
CA LYS A 29 3.29 -3.11 6.04
C LYS A 29 1.95 -3.81 6.28
N GLN A 30 0.84 -3.14 6.00
CA GLN A 30 -0.50 -3.71 6.11
C GLN A 30 -0.67 -4.90 5.17
N LEU A 31 -0.14 -4.81 3.95
CA LEU A 31 -0.18 -5.89 2.97
C LEU A 31 0.56 -7.12 3.49
N CYS A 32 1.75 -6.95 4.03
CA CYS A 32 2.54 -8.03 4.63
C CYS A 32 1.78 -8.70 5.76
N ASN A 33 1.15 -7.93 6.65
CA ASN A 33 0.35 -8.44 7.75
C ASN A 33 -0.88 -9.21 7.24
N SER A 34 -1.53 -8.70 6.18
CA SER A 34 -2.69 -9.37 5.59
C SER A 34 -2.32 -10.67 4.89
N GLU A 35 -1.19 -10.71 4.21
CA GLU A 35 -0.67 -11.93 3.58
C GLU A 35 -0.35 -13.01 4.63
N GLU A 36 0.27 -12.62 5.74
CA GLU A 36 0.53 -13.51 6.86
C GLU A 36 -0.77 -14.04 7.47
N ARG A 37 -1.75 -13.17 7.65
CA ARG A 37 -3.08 -13.56 8.15
C ARG A 37 -3.76 -14.53 7.20
N LEU A 38 -3.66 -14.32 5.88
CA LEU A 38 -4.21 -15.23 4.88
C LEU A 38 -3.56 -16.61 4.99
N GLU A 39 -2.25 -16.67 5.12
CA GLU A 39 -1.50 -17.92 5.29
C GLU A 39 -1.97 -18.66 6.54
N ASN A 40 -2.15 -17.96 7.65
CA ASN A 40 -2.67 -18.55 8.90
C ASN A 40 -4.08 -19.10 8.73
N VAL A 41 -4.96 -18.41 8.03
CA VAL A 41 -6.32 -18.86 7.75
C VAL A 41 -6.30 -20.11 6.88
N LEU A 42 -5.46 -20.15 5.84
CA LEU A 42 -5.32 -21.31 4.96
C LEU A 42 -4.80 -22.53 5.74
N ASP A 43 -3.85 -22.34 6.65
CA ASP A 43 -3.35 -23.40 7.51
C ASP A 43 -4.45 -23.97 8.41
N LYS A 44 -5.25 -23.09 9.01
CA LYS A 44 -6.39 -23.52 9.84
C LYS A 44 -7.43 -24.28 9.03
N MET A 45 -7.70 -23.86 7.78
CA MET A 45 -8.61 -24.56 6.89
C MET A 45 -8.08 -25.95 6.53
N SER A 46 -6.77 -26.05 6.30
CA SER A 46 -6.10 -27.31 6.00
C SER A 46 -6.19 -28.31 7.17
N THR A 47 -6.06 -27.82 8.41
CA THR A 47 -6.10 -28.68 9.62
C THR A 47 -7.50 -29.01 10.08
N THR A 48 -8.53 -28.28 9.67
CA THR A 48 -9.91 -28.47 10.10
C THR A 48 -10.61 -29.67 9.36
N GLY A 49 -10.04 -30.11 8.25
CA GLY A 49 -10.57 -31.23 7.48
C GLY A 49 -11.67 -30.83 6.50
N LYS A 50 -12.24 -31.88 5.81
CA LYS A 50 -13.18 -31.66 4.70
C LYS A 50 -14.64 -31.47 5.12
N LYS A 51 -14.96 -31.56 6.42
CA LYS A 51 -16.35 -31.41 6.90
C LYS A 51 -16.72 -29.93 6.99
N GLU A 52 -17.84 -29.55 6.36
CA GLU A 52 -18.41 -28.23 6.50
C GLU A 52 -19.06 -28.04 7.87
N THR A 53 -18.27 -27.58 8.82
CA THR A 53 -18.73 -27.17 10.14
C THR A 53 -18.92 -25.65 10.15
N LYS A 54 -19.59 -25.12 11.20
CA LYS A 54 -19.68 -23.66 11.42
C LYS A 54 -18.31 -23.02 11.42
N LYS A 55 -17.30 -23.72 11.94
CA LYS A 55 -15.90 -23.27 11.99
C LYS A 55 -15.32 -23.10 10.59
N MET A 56 -15.58 -24.05 9.69
CA MET A 56 -15.10 -23.97 8.30
C MET A 56 -15.77 -22.82 7.55
N LYS A 57 -17.07 -22.62 7.72
CA LYS A 57 -17.78 -21.47 7.11
C LYS A 57 -17.22 -20.15 7.57
N LYS A 58 -16.91 -20.00 8.86
CA LYS A 58 -16.29 -18.82 9.44
C LYS A 58 -14.91 -18.57 8.85
N LEU A 59 -14.10 -19.62 8.69
CA LEU A 59 -12.77 -19.52 8.08
C LEU A 59 -12.84 -19.11 6.60
N LYS A 60 -13.81 -19.64 5.86
CA LYS A 60 -14.02 -19.25 4.45
C LYS A 60 -14.40 -17.78 4.33
N MET A 61 -15.23 -17.26 5.23
CA MET A 61 -15.59 -15.83 5.26
C MET A 61 -14.37 -14.97 5.61
N GLU A 62 -13.59 -15.37 6.60
CA GLU A 62 -12.37 -14.65 6.97
C GLU A 62 -11.36 -14.62 5.83
N LYS A 63 -11.17 -15.74 5.14
CA LYS A 63 -10.31 -15.84 3.95
C LYS A 63 -10.73 -14.82 2.90
N ARG A 64 -12.04 -14.77 2.59
CA ARG A 64 -12.60 -13.85 1.60
C ARG A 64 -12.35 -12.39 1.99
N ASP A 65 -12.58 -12.05 3.25
CA ASP A 65 -12.38 -10.68 3.75
C ASP A 65 -10.91 -10.27 3.65
N VAL A 66 -9.99 -11.16 4.00
CA VAL A 66 -8.55 -10.90 3.89
C VAL A 66 -8.13 -10.75 2.44
N GLU A 67 -8.63 -11.58 1.53
CA GLU A 67 -8.32 -11.48 0.10
C GLU A 67 -8.80 -10.15 -0.50
N ILE A 68 -9.98 -9.69 -0.12
CA ILE A 68 -10.51 -8.38 -0.54
C ILE A 68 -9.61 -7.27 -0.03
N ASN A 69 -9.19 -7.34 1.24
CA ASN A 69 -8.30 -6.35 1.83
C ASN A 69 -6.95 -6.30 1.10
N ILE A 70 -6.38 -7.45 0.75
CA ILE A 70 -5.13 -7.54 -0.03
C ILE A 70 -5.28 -6.86 -1.38
N ARG A 71 -6.38 -7.08 -2.09
CA ARG A 71 -6.64 -6.42 -3.39
C ARG A 71 -6.72 -4.91 -3.24
N LEU A 72 -7.42 -4.42 -2.20
CA LEU A 72 -7.53 -2.99 -1.95
C LEU A 72 -6.18 -2.36 -1.65
N LEU A 73 -5.36 -3.02 -0.83
CA LEU A 73 -4.01 -2.54 -0.50
C LEU A 73 -3.10 -2.52 -1.72
N ASN A 74 -3.13 -3.55 -2.56
CA ASN A 74 -2.38 -3.60 -3.81
C ASN A 74 -2.79 -2.47 -4.75
N SER A 75 -4.08 -2.17 -4.84
CA SER A 75 -4.61 -1.06 -5.64
C SER A 75 -4.09 0.29 -5.15
N LYS A 76 -4.10 0.51 -3.83
CA LYS A 76 -3.59 1.75 -3.23
C LYS A 76 -2.10 1.92 -3.45
N ILE A 77 -1.33 0.85 -3.31
CA ILE A 77 0.11 0.83 -3.57
C ILE A 77 0.38 1.20 -5.03
N LEU A 78 -0.35 0.60 -5.96
CA LEU A 78 -0.21 0.88 -7.38
C LEU A 78 -0.55 2.34 -7.71
N GLU A 79 -1.56 2.91 -7.08
CA GLU A 79 -1.92 4.32 -7.25
C GLU A 79 -0.77 5.25 -6.85
N ILE A 80 -0.09 4.97 -5.74
CA ILE A 80 1.06 5.75 -5.29
C ILE A 80 2.23 5.58 -6.26
N GLU A 81 2.50 4.37 -6.73
CA GLU A 81 3.55 4.12 -7.73
C GLU A 81 3.29 4.91 -9.01
N LYS A 82 2.06 4.92 -9.49
CA LYS A 82 1.65 5.72 -10.65
C LYS A 82 1.77 7.22 -10.39
N PHE A 83 1.40 7.65 -9.20
CA PHE A 83 1.52 9.07 -8.82
C PHE A 83 2.97 9.54 -8.87
N LEU A 84 3.90 8.80 -8.22
CA LEU A 84 5.31 9.18 -8.15
C LEU A 84 5.98 9.23 -9.53
N THR A 85 5.55 8.36 -10.44
CA THR A 85 6.10 8.31 -11.81
C THR A 85 5.31 9.12 -12.82
N SER A 86 4.20 9.73 -12.42
CA SER A 86 3.41 10.59 -13.29
C SER A 86 4.11 11.93 -13.52
N GLN A 87 3.70 12.66 -14.56
CA GLN A 87 4.21 13.98 -14.83
C GLN A 87 4.04 14.92 -13.64
N TYR A 88 2.89 14.87 -12.99
CA TYR A 88 2.59 15.70 -11.82
C TYR A 88 3.47 15.32 -10.62
N GLY A 89 3.62 14.02 -10.34
CA GLY A 89 4.47 13.52 -9.26
C GLY A 89 5.94 13.84 -9.49
N MET A 90 6.42 13.71 -10.73
CA MET A 90 7.79 14.08 -11.08
C MET A 90 8.03 15.59 -10.89
N MET A 91 7.04 16.42 -11.23
CA MET A 91 7.12 17.85 -11.01
C MET A 91 7.18 18.19 -9.52
N LEU A 92 6.30 17.60 -8.70
CA LEU A 92 6.26 17.86 -7.25
C LEU A 92 7.52 17.35 -6.53
N SER A 93 8.12 16.28 -7.01
CA SER A 93 9.31 15.68 -6.40
C SER A 93 10.64 16.21 -7.00
N HIS A 94 10.59 17.29 -7.79
CA HIS A 94 11.75 17.86 -8.47
C HIS A 94 12.44 16.83 -9.39
N GLN A 95 11.65 16.05 -10.14
CA GLN A 95 12.10 15.00 -11.07
C GLN A 95 12.75 13.77 -10.38
N LEU A 96 12.47 13.59 -9.11
CA LEU A 96 13.02 12.47 -8.32
C LEU A 96 12.02 11.36 -8.00
N GLY A 97 10.80 11.43 -8.58
CA GLY A 97 9.72 10.47 -8.26
C GLY A 97 10.11 9.02 -8.51
N ASP A 98 10.77 8.72 -9.62
CA ASP A 98 11.26 7.38 -9.96
C ASP A 98 12.36 6.90 -9.01
N VAL A 99 13.27 7.80 -8.62
CA VAL A 99 14.34 7.50 -7.65
C VAL A 99 13.75 7.23 -6.26
N ILE A 100 12.77 8.05 -5.85
CA ILE A 100 12.05 7.86 -4.58
C ILE A 100 11.35 6.50 -4.56
N LEU A 101 10.64 6.17 -5.63
CA LEU A 101 9.95 4.89 -5.73
C LEU A 101 10.92 3.71 -5.65
N GLU A 102 12.05 3.78 -6.34
CA GLU A 102 13.08 2.75 -6.28
C GLU A 102 13.56 2.52 -4.84
N LYS A 103 13.84 3.61 -4.11
CA LYS A 103 14.24 3.51 -2.71
C LYS A 103 13.16 2.91 -1.82
N LEU A 104 11.90 3.28 -2.03
CA LEU A 104 10.77 2.72 -1.28
C LEU A 104 10.61 1.22 -1.53
N GLN A 105 10.79 0.79 -2.77
CA GLN A 105 10.67 -0.62 -3.14
C GLN A 105 11.81 -1.47 -2.55
N ASN A 106 12.96 -0.87 -2.29
CA ASN A 106 14.14 -1.54 -1.74
C ASN A 106 14.22 -1.50 -0.21
N GLU A 107 13.25 -0.89 0.43
CA GLU A 107 13.16 -0.89 1.90
C GLU A 107 12.76 -2.25 2.48
#